data_17111c756e886c69a04bcf5fc815bd95
#
_entry.id   17111c756e886c69a04bcf5fc815bd95
#
_cell.length_a   1.000
_cell.length_b   1.000
_cell.length_c   1.000
_cell.angle_alpha   90.00
_cell.angle_beta   90.00
_cell.angle_gamma   90.00
#
_symmetry.space_group_name_H-M   'P 1'
#
loop_
_entity.id
_entity.type
_entity.pdbx_description
1 polymer ?
#
loop_
_entity_poly.entity_id
_entity_poly.type
_entity_poly.pdbx_seq_one_letter_code
_entity_poly.pdbx_strand_id
1 'polypeptide(L)'
;AMAIRYAAEGAKCVVCADMNGKGAAELAAAIGGVSHQLNVGVEAEIKALIDKTESEQGPIDLFCSNAGISVAGGVDCTNEEWQTIWDVNVMSHVYAARHLIPLMKERGGGYLLNTSSAAGLLNQVGSAPYGVTKHAAVGLAEWLAMTHGDDGIKVSVLCPQAVRTEMTKGH
;
A
#
# COMPACT_ATOMS: atom_id res chain seq x y z
N ALA A 1 7.75 7.20 8.16
CA ALA A 1 8.80 6.32 8.73
C ALA A 1 9.49 5.50 7.64
N MET A 2 8.78 4.66 6.86
CA MET A 2 9.39 3.79 5.82
C MET A 2 10.17 4.59 4.78
N ALA A 3 9.60 5.62 4.17
CA ALA A 3 10.27 6.44 3.15
C ALA A 3 11.60 7.05 3.65
N ILE A 4 11.62 7.57 4.88
CA ILE A 4 12.84 8.10 5.51
C ILE A 4 13.89 6.99 5.66
N ARG A 5 13.46 5.79 6.07
CA ARG A 5 14.37 4.67 6.23
C ARG A 5 14.94 4.20 4.89
N TYR A 6 14.12 4.08 3.86
CA TYR A 6 14.60 3.69 2.52
C TYR A 6 15.62 4.68 1.96
N ALA A 7 15.36 5.99 2.10
CA ALA A 7 16.34 7.00 1.70
C ALA A 7 17.66 6.88 2.48
N ALA A 8 17.57 6.68 3.80
CA ALA A 8 18.76 6.50 4.65
C ALA A 8 19.55 5.22 4.34
N GLU A 9 18.89 4.16 3.84
CA GLU A 9 19.53 2.91 3.41
C GLU A 9 20.05 2.98 1.96
N GLY A 10 20.00 4.14 1.31
CA GLY A 10 20.59 4.36 0.00
C GLY A 10 19.69 4.01 -1.19
N ALA A 11 18.37 4.01 -1.01
CA ALA A 11 17.47 3.91 -2.16
C ALA A 11 17.78 5.02 -3.18
N LYS A 12 17.93 4.66 -4.45
CA LYS A 12 18.24 5.61 -5.53
C LYS A 12 17.21 6.74 -5.66
N CYS A 13 15.95 6.39 -5.52
CA CYS A 13 14.82 7.32 -5.50
C CYS A 13 13.72 6.75 -4.60
N VAL A 14 13.08 7.61 -3.83
CA VAL A 14 11.87 7.27 -3.07
C VAL A 14 10.72 8.15 -3.54
N VAL A 15 9.68 7.53 -4.07
CA VAL A 15 8.46 8.21 -4.49
C VAL A 15 7.45 8.18 -3.35
N CYS A 16 7.10 9.35 -2.83
CA CYS A 16 6.11 9.54 -1.77
C CYS A 16 4.75 9.85 -2.38
N ALA A 17 3.81 8.96 -2.24
CA ALA A 17 2.47 9.08 -2.81
C ALA A 17 1.41 9.08 -1.71
N ASP A 18 0.54 10.09 -1.69
CA ASP A 18 -0.52 10.24 -0.69
C ASP A 18 -1.66 11.11 -1.24
N MET A 19 -2.86 10.95 -0.69
CA MET A 19 -4.00 11.82 -0.97
C MET A 19 -3.74 13.25 -0.45
N ASN A 20 -2.97 13.38 0.65
CA ASN A 20 -2.42 14.64 1.13
C ASN A 20 -1.16 15.01 0.34
N GLY A 21 -1.33 15.60 -0.84
CA GLY A 21 -0.23 15.99 -1.71
C GLY A 21 0.78 16.92 -1.06
N LYS A 22 0.34 17.83 -0.13
CA LYS A 22 1.24 18.71 0.62
C LYS A 22 2.16 17.91 1.54
N GLY A 23 1.61 16.98 2.33
CA GLY A 23 2.39 16.12 3.21
C GLY A 23 3.37 15.21 2.43
N ALA A 24 2.94 14.68 1.28
CA ALA A 24 3.81 13.92 0.40
C ALA A 24 4.98 14.76 -0.14
N ALA A 25 4.71 16.01 -0.54
CA ALA A 25 5.74 16.92 -1.04
C ALA A 25 6.74 17.33 0.04
N GLU A 26 6.27 17.65 1.25
CA GLU A 26 7.14 17.97 2.39
C GLU A 26 8.06 16.79 2.75
N LEU A 27 7.53 15.57 2.79
CA LEU A 27 8.32 14.38 3.04
C LEU A 27 9.33 14.12 1.92
N ALA A 28 8.91 14.20 0.67
CA ALA A 28 9.79 14.00 -0.48
C ALA A 28 10.95 15.00 -0.47
N ALA A 29 10.67 16.29 -0.23
CA ALA A 29 11.70 17.33 -0.12
C ALA A 29 12.72 17.02 1.00
N ALA A 30 12.24 16.53 2.15
CA ALA A 30 13.09 16.22 3.31
C ALA A 30 14.06 15.04 3.06
N ILE A 31 13.73 14.15 2.13
CA ILE A 31 14.54 12.94 1.84
C ILE A 31 15.18 12.95 0.45
N GLY A 32 15.04 14.04 -0.31
CA GLY A 32 15.52 14.11 -1.68
C GLY A 32 14.77 13.20 -2.66
N GLY A 33 13.51 12.92 -2.38
CA GLY A 33 12.65 12.06 -3.18
C GLY A 33 11.70 12.82 -4.11
N VAL A 34 10.71 12.11 -4.65
CA VAL A 34 9.68 12.63 -5.54
C VAL A 34 8.31 12.46 -4.88
N SER A 35 7.38 13.37 -5.12
CA SER A 35 6.02 13.29 -4.59
C SER A 35 4.95 13.20 -5.67
N HIS A 36 3.88 12.46 -5.36
CA HIS A 36 2.66 12.42 -6.15
C HIS A 36 1.44 12.50 -5.25
N GLN A 37 0.46 13.28 -5.66
CA GLN A 37 -0.86 13.25 -5.04
C GLN A 37 -1.76 12.28 -5.81
N LEU A 38 -2.37 11.32 -5.11
CA LEU A 38 -3.33 10.38 -5.70
C LEU A 38 -4.28 9.79 -4.66
N ASN A 39 -5.42 9.31 -5.15
CA ASN A 39 -6.33 8.45 -4.41
C ASN A 39 -6.05 6.99 -4.80
N VAL A 40 -5.52 6.20 -3.87
CA VAL A 40 -5.20 4.78 -4.10
C VAL A 40 -6.43 3.90 -4.37
N GLY A 41 -7.64 4.35 -4.00
CA GLY A 41 -8.89 3.67 -4.33
C GLY A 41 -9.28 3.78 -5.82
N VAL A 42 -8.54 4.55 -6.62
CA VAL A 42 -8.80 4.76 -8.05
C VAL A 42 -7.71 4.09 -8.88
N GLU A 43 -8.04 3.01 -9.58
CA GLU A 43 -7.07 2.21 -10.35
C GLU A 43 -6.28 3.05 -11.35
N ALA A 44 -6.95 3.96 -12.08
CA ALA A 44 -6.30 4.79 -13.09
C ALA A 44 -5.20 5.69 -12.50
N GLU A 45 -5.37 6.15 -11.25
CA GLU A 45 -4.38 6.98 -10.57
C GLU A 45 -3.15 6.15 -10.13
N ILE A 46 -3.36 4.92 -9.65
CA ILE A 46 -2.24 4.00 -9.35
C ILE A 46 -1.49 3.65 -10.64
N LYS A 47 -2.20 3.35 -11.72
CA LYS A 47 -1.57 3.08 -13.01
C LYS A 47 -0.74 4.28 -13.49
N ALA A 48 -1.29 5.48 -13.42
CA ALA A 48 -0.57 6.69 -13.82
C ALA A 48 0.67 6.95 -12.95
N LEU A 49 0.60 6.69 -11.63
CA LEU A 49 1.76 6.75 -10.74
C LEU A 49 2.86 5.78 -11.18
N ILE A 50 2.50 4.52 -11.48
CA ILE A 50 3.45 3.49 -11.91
C ILE A 50 4.08 3.88 -13.24
N ASP A 51 3.29 4.20 -14.26
CA ASP A 51 3.76 4.56 -15.59
C ASP A 51 4.73 5.76 -15.54
N LYS A 52 4.36 6.79 -14.77
CA LYS A 52 5.19 7.98 -14.60
C LYS A 52 6.49 7.68 -13.85
N THR A 53 6.42 6.88 -12.79
CA THR A 53 7.63 6.49 -12.03
C THR A 53 8.59 5.68 -12.90
N GLU A 54 8.09 4.66 -13.60
CA GLU A 54 8.90 3.83 -14.51
C GLU A 54 9.57 4.66 -15.60
N SER A 55 8.86 5.66 -16.15
CA SER A 55 9.40 6.50 -17.24
C SER A 55 10.38 7.57 -16.75
N GLU A 56 10.16 8.19 -15.60
CA GLU A 56 10.93 9.33 -15.13
C GLU A 56 12.05 8.96 -14.15
N GLN A 57 11.84 7.92 -13.32
CA GLN A 57 12.77 7.52 -12.27
C GLN A 57 13.46 6.19 -12.55
N GLY A 58 12.90 5.40 -13.45
CA GLY A 58 13.34 4.05 -13.82
C GLY A 58 12.54 2.96 -13.12
N PRO A 59 12.95 1.70 -13.27
CA PRO A 59 12.22 0.55 -12.77
C PRO A 59 11.91 0.62 -11.28
N ILE A 60 10.67 0.28 -10.92
CA ILE A 60 10.23 0.19 -9.53
C ILE A 60 10.68 -1.16 -8.96
N ASP A 61 11.73 -1.16 -8.14
CA ASP A 61 12.26 -2.37 -7.49
C ASP A 61 11.39 -2.82 -6.31
N LEU A 62 10.84 -1.85 -5.56
CA LEU A 62 9.98 -2.06 -4.39
C LEU A 62 8.75 -1.16 -4.45
N PHE A 63 7.56 -1.74 -4.38
CA PHE A 63 6.32 -1.00 -4.22
C PHE A 63 5.67 -1.31 -2.87
N CYS A 64 5.37 -0.24 -2.12
CA CYS A 64 4.76 -0.33 -0.79
C CYS A 64 3.28 0.08 -0.86
N SER A 65 2.37 -0.88 -0.89
CA SER A 65 0.94 -0.63 -0.70
C SER A 65 0.67 -0.42 0.79
N ASN A 66 0.77 0.84 1.25
CA ASN A 66 0.73 1.19 2.66
C ASN A 66 -0.48 2.04 3.05
N ALA A 67 -1.09 2.77 2.12
CA ALA A 67 -2.27 3.55 2.40
C ALA A 67 -3.40 2.69 2.97
N GLY A 68 -4.12 3.22 3.93
CA GLY A 68 -5.22 2.51 4.56
C GLY A 68 -6.06 3.43 5.41
N ILE A 69 -7.32 3.08 5.56
CA ILE A 69 -8.31 3.79 6.40
C ILE A 69 -8.97 2.82 7.36
N SER A 70 -9.62 3.37 8.37
CA SER A 70 -10.47 2.62 9.32
C SER A 70 -11.87 3.21 9.30
N VAL A 71 -12.87 2.33 9.40
CA VAL A 71 -14.29 2.67 9.55
C VAL A 71 -14.76 1.98 10.83
N ALA A 72 -15.23 2.77 11.80
CA ALA A 72 -15.81 2.23 13.03
C ALA A 72 -17.22 1.69 12.74
N GLY A 73 -17.60 0.61 13.41
CA GLY A 73 -18.91 0.00 13.29
C GLY A 73 -18.87 -1.49 12.98
N GLY A 74 -20.04 -2.05 12.76
CA GLY A 74 -20.25 -3.47 12.55
C GLY A 74 -20.83 -3.78 11.17
N VAL A 75 -21.76 -4.74 11.16
CA VAL A 75 -22.52 -5.11 9.95
C VAL A 75 -23.54 -4.05 9.53
N ASP A 76 -23.80 -3.10 10.39
CA ASP A 76 -24.68 -1.95 10.20
C ASP A 76 -24.02 -0.76 9.49
N CYS A 77 -22.72 -0.82 9.22
CA CYS A 77 -22.06 0.14 8.34
C CYS A 77 -22.70 0.14 6.96
N THR A 78 -22.79 1.32 6.34
CA THR A 78 -23.41 1.46 5.00
C THR A 78 -22.61 0.75 3.91
N ASN A 79 -23.26 0.44 2.80
CA ASN A 79 -22.58 -0.15 1.63
C ASN A 79 -21.47 0.77 1.11
N GLU A 80 -21.65 2.08 1.16
CA GLU A 80 -20.69 3.09 0.74
C GLU A 80 -19.43 3.08 1.63
N GLU A 81 -19.62 2.94 2.95
CA GLU A 81 -18.50 2.81 3.90
C GLU A 81 -17.73 1.50 3.65
N TRP A 82 -18.44 0.38 3.48
CA TRP A 82 -17.84 -0.89 3.13
C TRP A 82 -17.06 -0.82 1.81
N GLN A 83 -17.63 -0.22 0.77
CA GLN A 83 -16.98 -0.08 -0.53
C GLN A 83 -15.74 0.81 -0.43
N THR A 84 -15.86 1.96 0.24
CA THR A 84 -14.74 2.90 0.40
C THR A 84 -13.53 2.26 1.09
N ILE A 85 -13.75 1.56 2.21
CA ILE A 85 -12.65 0.89 2.90
C ILE A 85 -12.10 -0.30 2.10
N TRP A 86 -12.94 -0.98 1.34
CA TRP A 86 -12.53 -2.06 0.45
C TRP A 86 -11.63 -1.55 -0.68
N ASP A 87 -12.01 -0.46 -1.32
CA ASP A 87 -11.24 0.14 -2.41
C ASP A 87 -9.86 0.60 -1.93
N VAL A 88 -9.79 1.21 -0.75
CA VAL A 88 -8.52 1.71 -0.20
C VAL A 88 -7.68 0.58 0.38
N ASN A 89 -8.23 -0.32 1.20
CA ASN A 89 -7.45 -1.30 1.96
C ASN A 89 -7.16 -2.59 1.21
N VAL A 90 -7.91 -2.89 0.13
CA VAL A 90 -7.80 -4.15 -0.63
C VAL A 90 -7.51 -3.88 -2.09
N MET A 91 -8.41 -3.14 -2.78
CA MET A 91 -8.28 -2.96 -4.22
C MET A 91 -7.04 -2.18 -4.62
N SER A 92 -6.57 -1.24 -3.80
CA SER A 92 -5.31 -0.55 -4.04
C SER A 92 -4.12 -1.50 -4.17
N HIS A 93 -4.08 -2.57 -3.37
CA HIS A 93 -3.04 -3.62 -3.46
C HIS A 93 -3.20 -4.45 -4.74
N VAL A 94 -4.46 -4.76 -5.12
CA VAL A 94 -4.77 -5.47 -6.37
C VAL A 94 -4.35 -4.64 -7.58
N TYR A 95 -4.66 -3.34 -7.59
CA TYR A 95 -4.30 -2.44 -8.69
C TYR A 95 -2.78 -2.34 -8.86
N ALA A 96 -2.05 -2.15 -7.76
CA ALA A 96 -0.59 -2.12 -7.79
C ALA A 96 -0.01 -3.43 -8.34
N ALA A 97 -0.44 -4.57 -7.84
CA ALA A 97 0.02 -5.89 -8.29
C ALA A 97 -0.30 -6.12 -9.77
N ARG A 98 -1.51 -5.78 -10.22
CA ARG A 98 -1.96 -5.94 -11.61
C ARG A 98 -1.06 -5.21 -12.61
N HIS A 99 -0.63 -4.01 -12.28
CA HIS A 99 0.18 -3.20 -13.19
C HIS A 99 1.69 -3.43 -13.03
N LEU A 100 2.16 -3.85 -11.86
CA LEU A 100 3.59 -4.06 -11.62
C LEU A 100 4.08 -5.47 -11.95
N ILE A 101 3.28 -6.51 -11.69
CA ILE A 101 3.71 -7.89 -11.89
C ILE A 101 4.19 -8.15 -13.33
N PRO A 102 3.49 -7.73 -14.40
CA PRO A 102 3.99 -7.91 -15.76
C PRO A 102 5.36 -7.25 -15.97
N LEU A 103 5.53 -6.00 -15.53
CA LEU A 103 6.78 -5.26 -15.65
C LEU A 103 7.92 -5.90 -14.85
N MET A 104 7.63 -6.34 -13.63
CA MET A 104 8.60 -7.04 -12.78
C MET A 104 9.03 -8.38 -13.36
N LYS A 105 8.11 -9.15 -13.93
CA LYS A 105 8.42 -10.41 -14.60
C LYS A 105 9.34 -10.23 -15.80
N GLU A 106 9.08 -9.23 -16.65
CA GLU A 106 9.90 -8.94 -17.84
C GLU A 106 11.36 -8.62 -17.48
N ARG A 107 11.61 -8.02 -16.30
CA ARG A 107 12.96 -7.66 -15.84
C ARG A 107 13.57 -8.64 -14.81
N GLY A 108 12.93 -9.80 -14.59
CA GLY A 108 13.45 -10.87 -13.76
C GLY A 108 13.15 -10.76 -12.29
N GLY A 109 12.21 -9.90 -11.89
CA GLY A 109 11.70 -9.86 -10.53
C GLY A 109 11.45 -8.46 -9.99
N GLY A 110 10.99 -8.41 -8.74
CA GLY A 110 10.69 -7.20 -7.99
C GLY A 110 10.15 -7.51 -6.60
N TYR A 111 9.73 -6.49 -5.86
CA TYR A 111 9.25 -6.67 -4.51
C TYR A 111 7.96 -5.89 -4.24
N LEU A 112 6.92 -6.58 -3.76
CA LEU A 112 5.67 -5.99 -3.29
C LEU A 112 5.58 -6.08 -1.77
N LEU A 113 5.48 -4.94 -1.09
CA LEU A 113 5.31 -4.86 0.35
C LEU A 113 3.90 -4.35 0.66
N ASN A 114 3.07 -5.20 1.22
CA ASN A 114 1.70 -4.88 1.59
C ASN A 114 1.61 -4.56 3.10
N THR A 115 0.90 -3.50 3.46
CA THR A 115 0.63 -3.17 4.85
C THR A 115 -0.78 -3.58 5.23
N SER A 116 -0.86 -4.65 6.00
CA SER A 116 -2.08 -5.05 6.68
C SER A 116 -2.14 -4.46 8.11
N SER A 117 -2.39 -5.27 9.09
CA SER A 117 -2.47 -4.95 10.52
C SER A 117 -2.46 -6.25 11.32
N ALA A 118 -2.19 -6.20 12.62
CA ALA A 118 -2.53 -7.29 13.53
C ALA A 118 -4.02 -7.65 13.45
N ALA A 119 -4.88 -6.69 13.11
CA ALA A 119 -6.30 -6.93 12.84
C ALA A 119 -6.53 -7.87 11.64
N GLY A 120 -5.59 -8.00 10.73
CA GLY A 120 -5.63 -8.98 9.63
C GLY A 120 -5.33 -10.42 10.05
N LEU A 121 -4.88 -10.62 11.29
CA LEU A 121 -4.58 -11.94 11.88
C LEU A 121 -5.53 -12.26 13.04
N LEU A 122 -5.92 -11.25 13.83
CA LEU A 122 -6.66 -11.40 15.08
C LEU A 122 -8.07 -10.80 15.04
N ASN A 123 -8.37 -10.01 14.00
CA ASN A 123 -9.55 -9.18 13.89
C ASN A 123 -9.51 -7.89 14.74
N GLN A 124 -10.55 -7.04 14.61
CA GLN A 124 -10.68 -5.75 15.30
C GLN A 124 -12.10 -5.59 15.87
N VAL A 125 -12.22 -5.65 17.17
CA VAL A 125 -13.50 -5.35 17.85
C VAL A 125 -13.87 -3.89 17.60
N GLY A 126 -15.14 -3.62 17.26
CA GLY A 126 -15.64 -2.27 16.99
C GLY A 126 -15.34 -1.71 15.58
N SER A 127 -14.73 -2.51 14.71
CA SER A 127 -14.47 -2.13 13.32
C SER A 127 -14.46 -3.36 12.40
N ALA A 128 -15.64 -3.89 12.10
CA ALA A 128 -15.76 -5.07 11.22
C ALA A 128 -15.21 -4.82 9.82
N PRO A 129 -15.49 -3.67 9.13
CA PRO A 129 -14.93 -3.41 7.81
C PRO A 129 -13.40 -3.38 7.82
N TYR A 130 -12.78 -2.84 8.87
CA TYR A 130 -11.33 -2.82 9.00
C TYR A 130 -10.76 -4.23 9.16
N GLY A 131 -11.26 -5.01 10.11
CA GLY A 131 -10.80 -6.38 10.34
C GLY A 131 -10.91 -7.24 9.08
N VAL A 132 -12.04 -7.21 8.40
CA VAL A 132 -12.28 -7.97 7.16
C VAL A 132 -11.32 -7.55 6.04
N THR A 133 -11.16 -6.25 5.80
CA THR A 133 -10.28 -5.77 4.73
C THR A 133 -8.81 -6.06 5.02
N LYS A 134 -8.38 -6.03 6.28
CA LYS A 134 -7.01 -6.37 6.66
C LYS A 134 -6.73 -7.88 6.56
N HIS A 135 -7.71 -8.76 6.81
CA HIS A 135 -7.59 -10.19 6.49
C HIS A 135 -7.50 -10.42 4.98
N ALA A 136 -8.31 -9.73 4.19
CA ALA A 136 -8.25 -9.82 2.73
C ALA A 136 -6.86 -9.40 2.18
N ALA A 137 -6.25 -8.36 2.75
CA ALA A 137 -4.91 -7.93 2.37
C ALA A 137 -3.83 -8.98 2.70
N VAL A 138 -3.96 -9.72 3.82
CA VAL A 138 -3.07 -10.85 4.14
C VAL A 138 -3.24 -11.96 3.11
N GLY A 139 -4.49 -12.41 2.89
CA GLY A 139 -4.78 -13.48 1.93
C GLY A 139 -4.31 -13.15 0.51
N LEU A 140 -4.45 -11.88 0.07
CA LEU A 140 -3.91 -11.44 -1.21
C LEU A 140 -2.38 -11.54 -1.26
N ALA A 141 -1.68 -11.09 -0.21
CA ALA A 141 -0.22 -11.16 -0.16
C ALA A 141 0.29 -12.60 -0.20
N GLU A 142 -0.35 -13.51 0.52
CA GLU A 142 -0.04 -14.94 0.51
C GLU A 142 -0.26 -15.53 -0.89
N TRP A 143 -1.40 -15.23 -1.51
CA TRP A 143 -1.69 -15.71 -2.86
C TRP A 143 -0.66 -15.20 -3.89
N LEU A 144 -0.31 -13.92 -3.83
CA LEU A 144 0.71 -13.32 -4.69
C LEU A 144 2.09 -13.98 -4.50
N ALA A 145 2.49 -14.24 -3.25
CA ALA A 145 3.76 -14.88 -2.92
C ALA A 145 3.84 -16.30 -3.48
N MET A 146 2.77 -17.09 -3.30
CA MET A 146 2.70 -18.47 -3.81
C MET A 146 2.65 -18.53 -5.34
N THR A 147 1.96 -17.58 -5.97
CA THR A 147 1.71 -17.62 -7.42
C THR A 147 2.90 -17.08 -8.23
N HIS A 148 3.61 -16.08 -7.70
CA HIS A 148 4.64 -15.35 -8.44
C HIS A 148 6.05 -15.48 -7.86
N GLY A 149 6.25 -16.35 -6.87
CA GLY A 149 7.58 -16.58 -6.30
C GLY A 149 8.60 -17.09 -7.35
N ASP A 150 8.20 -18.02 -8.19
CA ASP A 150 9.03 -18.57 -9.27
C ASP A 150 9.29 -17.56 -10.41
N ASP A 151 8.48 -16.50 -10.50
CA ASP A 151 8.69 -15.37 -11.41
C ASP A 151 9.73 -14.36 -10.88
N GLY A 152 10.38 -14.63 -9.75
CA GLY A 152 11.32 -13.74 -9.08
C GLY A 152 10.69 -12.59 -8.31
N ILE A 153 9.36 -12.62 -8.10
CA ILE A 153 8.64 -11.57 -7.38
C ILE A 153 8.55 -11.93 -5.89
N LYS A 154 9.16 -11.10 -5.06
CA LYS A 154 9.06 -11.21 -3.61
C LYS A 154 7.82 -10.47 -3.12
N VAL A 155 7.14 -11.06 -2.16
CA VAL A 155 5.96 -10.43 -1.53
C VAL A 155 6.10 -10.56 -0.01
N SER A 156 5.85 -9.47 0.70
CA SER A 156 5.74 -9.47 2.16
C SER A 156 4.52 -8.70 2.62
N VAL A 157 4.02 -9.07 3.77
CA VAL A 157 2.93 -8.35 4.43
C VAL A 157 3.37 -7.90 5.83
N LEU A 158 3.23 -6.60 6.10
CA LEU A 158 3.42 -6.04 7.43
C LEU A 158 2.09 -6.10 8.20
N CYS A 159 2.14 -6.65 9.40
CA CYS A 159 0.98 -6.75 10.30
C CYS A 159 1.26 -6.01 11.62
N PRO A 160 1.44 -4.68 11.61
CA PRO A 160 1.75 -3.92 12.81
C PRO A 160 0.56 -3.94 13.77
N GLN A 161 0.84 -3.90 15.08
CA GLN A 161 -0.17 -3.83 16.12
C GLN A 161 -0.59 -2.37 16.36
N ALA A 162 0.28 -1.56 16.95
CA ALA A 162 0.01 -0.14 17.18
C ALA A 162 1.22 0.68 16.73
N VAL A 163 0.98 1.65 15.86
CA VAL A 163 1.99 2.60 15.38
C VAL A 163 1.47 4.00 15.69
N ARG A 164 2.33 4.86 16.24
CA ARG A 164 1.97 6.26 16.53
C ARG A 164 1.74 7.02 15.21
N THR A 165 0.48 7.14 14.82
CA THR A 165 0.03 7.85 13.63
C THR A 165 -1.23 8.65 13.96
N GLU A 166 -1.71 9.47 13.04
CA GLU A 166 -3.00 10.16 13.20
C GLU A 166 -4.16 9.18 13.42
N MET A 167 -4.11 8.00 12.81
CA MET A 167 -5.13 6.95 12.96
C MET A 167 -5.23 6.42 14.40
N THR A 168 -4.17 6.53 15.19
CA THR A 168 -4.10 6.03 16.58
C THR A 168 -4.12 7.15 17.64
N LYS A 169 -4.29 8.43 17.22
CA LYS A 169 -4.49 9.54 18.14
C LYS A 169 -5.91 9.50 18.68
N GLY A 170 -6.05 9.24 19.98
CA GLY A 170 -7.34 9.23 20.66
C GLY A 170 -7.81 7.86 21.17
N HIS A 171 -6.95 6.87 21.10
CA HIS A 171 -7.13 5.54 21.73
C HIS A 171 -6.13 5.33 22.83
#